data_1b80f5810d085060c38c8bac5454c0df
#
_entry.id   1b80f5810d085060c38c8bac5454c0df
#
_cell.length_a   1.000
_cell.length_b   1.000
_cell.length_c   1.000
_cell.angle_alpha   90.00
_cell.angle_beta   90.00
_cell.angle_gamma   90.00
#
_symmetry.space_group_name_H-M   'P 1'
#
loop_
_entity.id
_entity.type
_entity.pdbx_description
1 polymer ?
#
loop_
_entity_poly.entity_id
_entity_poly.type
_entity_poly.pdbx_seq_one_letter_code
_entity_poly.pdbx_strand_id
1 'polypeptide(L)'
;YLTADDITGDYMFYNLPNLTRLVLSNHTTEIAPAALNSCTGLTEMEIPASVKSVGKAVFNGCNQLLLIDWNAQATITAESFDTPAKMGNLLIFAPEGAECTYEGNVVIGGIAEKITLTHGKGFRAPQPFKAKDITYKRNFSMYSGNKTDAAGWEAIALPFDVQTFSNEKKGELAPFNSGKEGVKPFWLAEMTTDGFQHTTAMKANTPYIISMPNSDSYEDEFNISGEVLFHAEDTEGVEIKATSNKELVRIEGSNRIMVPVYETVFKHDTVYAINTATYENIAPGGAFVRNLRDVQPFEAYLISKKAIVNAPKLYSIGGIGGEITGIEALPSDAWNGIEIYVRYGVLYIKSDRERTLSIYDTAG
;
A
#
# COMPACT_ATOMS: atom_id res chain seq x y z
N TYR A 1 15.41 5.25 22.04
CA TYR A 1 16.75 5.34 21.45
C TYR A 1 17.75 4.89 22.50
N LEU A 2 18.53 3.87 22.19
CA LEU A 2 19.62 3.37 23.03
C LEU A 2 20.90 3.26 22.18
N THR A 3 22.04 3.43 22.83
CA THR A 3 23.36 3.11 22.28
C THR A 3 23.98 2.01 23.16
N ALA A 4 24.63 1.04 22.54
CA ALA A 4 25.29 -0.04 23.24
C ALA A 4 26.65 -0.32 22.61
N ASP A 5 27.67 -0.52 23.45
CA ASP A 5 29.01 -0.90 23.00
C ASP A 5 29.13 -2.41 22.77
N ASP A 6 28.41 -3.20 23.59
CA ASP A 6 28.35 -4.64 23.46
C ASP A 6 26.96 -5.19 23.78
N ILE A 7 26.53 -6.22 23.07
CA ILE A 7 25.31 -6.97 23.36
C ILE A 7 25.71 -8.44 23.57
N THR A 8 26.49 -8.68 24.63
CA THR A 8 27.05 -9.99 24.97
C THR A 8 26.20 -10.82 25.91
N GLY A 9 25.19 -10.20 26.55
CA GLY A 9 24.28 -10.90 27.46
C GLY A 9 23.05 -11.45 26.74
N ASP A 10 22.75 -12.73 26.92
CA ASP A 10 21.49 -13.33 26.48
C ASP A 10 20.31 -12.52 27.04
N TYR A 11 19.30 -12.26 26.19
CA TYR A 11 18.11 -11.49 26.56
C TYR A 11 18.36 -10.05 27.05
N MET A 12 19.50 -9.42 26.71
CA MET A 12 19.91 -8.13 27.24
C MET A 12 18.86 -7.03 27.09
N PHE A 13 18.21 -6.96 25.92
CA PHE A 13 17.15 -6.00 25.61
C PHE A 13 15.79 -6.71 25.35
N TYR A 14 15.60 -7.89 25.92
CA TYR A 14 14.40 -8.68 25.74
C TYR A 14 13.13 -7.92 26.14
N ASN A 15 12.10 -7.99 25.27
CA ASN A 15 10.76 -7.47 25.55
C ASN A 15 10.72 -5.97 25.89
N LEU A 16 11.40 -5.15 25.07
CA LEU A 16 11.33 -3.69 25.14
C LEU A 16 10.40 -3.14 24.05
N PRO A 17 9.07 -3.10 24.26
CA PRO A 17 8.11 -2.74 23.20
C PRO A 17 8.20 -1.28 22.76
N ASN A 18 8.77 -0.41 23.60
CA ASN A 18 8.96 1.02 23.29
C ASN A 18 10.34 1.33 22.70
N LEU A 19 11.19 0.33 22.49
CA LEU A 19 12.48 0.50 21.82
C LEU A 19 12.23 0.59 20.32
N THR A 20 12.35 1.79 19.75
CA THR A 20 12.12 2.04 18.33
C THR A 20 13.40 2.01 17.50
N ARG A 21 14.54 2.28 18.13
CA ARG A 21 15.86 2.29 17.52
C ARG A 21 16.94 1.93 18.50
N LEU A 22 17.86 1.07 18.08
CA LEU A 22 19.09 0.75 18.79
C LEU A 22 20.27 1.05 17.87
N VAL A 23 21.29 1.74 18.40
CA VAL A 23 22.55 1.98 17.70
C VAL A 23 23.65 1.18 18.39
N LEU A 24 24.31 0.35 17.60
CA LEU A 24 25.46 -0.41 18.04
C LEU A 24 26.77 0.37 17.81
N SER A 25 27.69 0.20 18.72
CA SER A 25 29.06 0.72 18.57
C SER A 25 29.82 -0.06 17.49
N ASN A 26 30.75 0.61 16.82
CA ASN A 26 31.70 -0.03 15.90
C ASN A 26 32.68 -0.99 16.59
N HIS A 27 32.60 -1.12 17.91
CA HIS A 27 33.38 -2.09 18.69
C HIS A 27 32.58 -3.35 19.03
N THR A 28 31.26 -3.34 18.81
CA THR A 28 30.40 -4.51 19.01
C THR A 28 30.86 -5.66 18.13
N THR A 29 31.23 -6.78 18.71
CA THR A 29 31.71 -7.97 17.97
C THR A 29 30.72 -9.11 17.96
N GLU A 30 29.73 -9.10 18.84
CA GLU A 30 28.73 -10.13 19.01
C GLU A 30 27.37 -9.54 19.38
N ILE A 31 26.31 -10.17 18.88
CA ILE A 31 24.95 -9.98 19.37
C ILE A 31 24.48 -11.31 19.95
N ALA A 32 24.32 -11.36 21.27
CA ALA A 32 24.00 -12.59 21.99
C ALA A 32 22.59 -13.14 21.66
N PRO A 33 22.34 -14.44 21.92
CA PRO A 33 21.04 -15.06 21.67
C PRO A 33 19.87 -14.31 22.34
N ALA A 34 18.78 -14.16 21.59
CA ALA A 34 17.55 -13.50 22.02
C ALA A 34 17.71 -12.06 22.56
N ALA A 35 18.85 -11.41 22.31
CA ALA A 35 19.17 -10.10 22.89
C ALA A 35 18.11 -9.03 22.60
N LEU A 36 17.46 -9.06 21.44
CA LEU A 36 16.40 -8.11 21.03
C LEU A 36 15.02 -8.78 20.89
N ASN A 37 14.90 -10.04 21.33
CA ASN A 37 13.66 -10.77 21.18
C ASN A 37 12.48 -10.01 21.80
N SER A 38 11.36 -9.94 21.07
CA SER A 38 10.13 -9.24 21.45
C SER A 38 10.25 -7.71 21.59
N CYS A 39 11.26 -7.09 20.95
CA CYS A 39 11.32 -5.64 20.79
C CYS A 39 10.31 -5.19 19.71
N THR A 40 9.03 -5.25 20.04
CA THR A 40 7.93 -5.05 19.09
C THR A 40 7.87 -3.65 18.48
N GLY A 41 8.49 -2.64 19.11
CA GLY A 41 8.57 -1.27 18.60
C GLY A 41 9.78 -0.99 17.70
N LEU A 42 10.74 -1.93 17.58
CA LEU A 42 11.94 -1.72 16.78
C LEU A 42 11.59 -1.70 15.29
N THR A 43 11.95 -0.60 14.60
CA THR A 43 11.59 -0.38 13.20
C THR A 43 12.78 -0.48 12.25
N GLU A 44 13.97 -0.17 12.71
CA GLU A 44 15.19 -0.23 11.92
C GLU A 44 16.41 -0.55 12.78
N MET A 45 17.40 -1.18 12.18
CA MET A 45 18.66 -1.48 12.83
C MET A 45 19.81 -1.53 11.83
N GLU A 46 20.97 -1.06 12.26
CA GLU A 46 22.24 -1.28 11.57
C GLU A 46 23.06 -2.30 12.36
N ILE A 47 23.57 -3.32 11.67
CA ILE A 47 24.52 -4.29 12.22
C ILE A 47 25.90 -3.91 11.68
N PRO A 48 26.80 -3.37 12.53
CA PRO A 48 28.08 -2.81 12.07
C PRO A 48 29.05 -3.92 11.60
N ALA A 49 30.01 -3.54 10.78
CA ALA A 49 31.00 -4.45 10.17
C ALA A 49 31.91 -5.16 11.20
N SER A 50 31.97 -4.66 12.43
CA SER A 50 32.70 -5.29 13.53
C SER A 50 32.04 -6.56 14.06
N VAL A 51 30.74 -6.75 13.85
CA VAL A 51 29.97 -7.91 14.33
C VAL A 51 30.36 -9.16 13.57
N LYS A 52 30.82 -10.18 14.30
CA LYS A 52 31.27 -11.48 13.77
C LYS A 52 30.24 -12.59 13.99
N SER A 53 29.35 -12.40 14.98
CA SER A 53 28.31 -13.38 15.28
C SER A 53 27.01 -12.71 15.71
N VAL A 54 25.89 -13.27 15.23
CA VAL A 54 24.53 -12.91 15.63
C VAL A 54 23.84 -14.17 16.12
N GLY A 55 23.38 -14.14 17.37
CA GLY A 55 22.84 -15.29 18.08
C GLY A 55 21.45 -15.72 17.56
N LYS A 56 20.97 -16.84 18.10
CA LYS A 56 19.63 -17.37 17.79
C LYS A 56 18.55 -16.45 18.35
N ALA A 57 17.43 -16.36 17.61
CA ALA A 57 16.20 -15.67 18.01
C ALA A 57 16.39 -14.19 18.37
N VAL A 58 17.47 -13.55 17.90
CA VAL A 58 17.75 -12.13 18.21
C VAL A 58 16.57 -11.25 17.80
N PHE A 59 15.99 -11.45 16.63
CA PHE A 59 14.91 -10.63 16.09
C PHE A 59 13.52 -11.28 16.18
N ASN A 60 13.38 -12.40 16.90
CA ASN A 60 12.08 -13.04 17.07
C ASN A 60 11.12 -12.07 17.76
N GLY A 61 9.89 -11.95 17.26
CA GLY A 61 8.89 -11.02 17.81
C GLY A 61 9.12 -9.54 17.50
N CYS A 62 10.16 -9.16 16.76
CA CYS A 62 10.38 -7.79 16.27
C CYS A 62 9.48 -7.50 15.04
N ASN A 63 8.16 -7.60 15.22
CA ASN A 63 7.17 -7.60 14.13
C ASN A 63 6.91 -6.24 13.46
N GLN A 64 7.51 -5.16 13.97
CA GLN A 64 7.51 -3.83 13.36
C GLN A 64 8.84 -3.50 12.65
N LEU A 65 9.79 -4.45 12.62
CA LEU A 65 11.08 -4.24 11.98
C LEU A 65 10.92 -4.21 10.46
N LEU A 66 11.30 -3.10 9.85
CA LEU A 66 11.13 -2.83 8.41
C LEU A 66 12.45 -2.92 7.65
N LEU A 67 13.56 -2.59 8.33
CA LEU A 67 14.86 -2.45 7.69
C LEU A 67 15.99 -2.91 8.61
N ILE A 68 16.90 -3.70 8.04
CA ILE A 68 18.22 -3.96 8.62
C ILE A 68 19.30 -3.65 7.58
N ASP A 69 20.22 -2.77 7.92
CA ASP A 69 21.48 -2.59 7.20
C ASP A 69 22.52 -3.54 7.80
N TRP A 70 22.74 -4.66 7.13
CA TRP A 70 23.63 -5.74 7.60
C TRP A 70 25.03 -5.57 7.04
N ASN A 71 25.85 -4.77 7.73
CA ASN A 71 27.23 -4.55 7.33
C ASN A 71 28.19 -5.59 7.96
N ALA A 72 27.67 -6.48 8.78
CA ALA A 72 28.42 -7.47 9.53
C ALA A 72 29.09 -8.54 8.65
N GLN A 73 30.18 -9.11 9.17
CA GLN A 73 30.82 -10.30 8.62
C GLN A 73 30.06 -11.60 8.95
N ALA A 74 29.15 -11.53 9.93
CA ALA A 74 28.34 -12.67 10.35
C ALA A 74 27.37 -13.09 9.23
N THR A 75 27.15 -14.38 9.07
CA THR A 75 26.13 -14.95 8.18
C THR A 75 24.73 -14.50 8.60
N ILE A 76 23.90 -14.13 7.65
CA ILE A 76 22.46 -13.86 7.88
C ILE A 76 21.75 -15.20 8.02
N THR A 77 21.57 -15.66 9.25
CA THR A 77 21.05 -17.02 9.51
C THR A 77 19.56 -17.00 9.83
N ALA A 78 18.82 -18.00 9.32
CA ALA A 78 17.41 -18.20 9.65
C ALA A 78 17.16 -18.35 11.16
N GLU A 79 18.13 -18.82 11.93
CA GLU A 79 18.00 -19.00 13.37
C GLU A 79 17.90 -17.69 14.16
N SER A 80 18.38 -16.57 13.58
CA SER A 80 18.33 -15.23 14.20
C SER A 80 16.97 -14.56 14.09
N PHE A 81 16.08 -15.04 13.21
CA PHE A 81 14.80 -14.44 12.89
C PHE A 81 13.63 -15.40 13.17
N ASP A 82 12.43 -14.84 13.30
CA ASP A 82 11.18 -15.57 13.07
C ASP A 82 11.05 -15.98 11.60
N THR A 83 10.05 -16.80 11.29
CA THR A 83 9.75 -17.13 9.89
C THR A 83 9.46 -15.87 9.08
N PRO A 84 9.78 -15.83 7.77
CA PRO A 84 9.53 -14.66 6.92
C PRO A 84 8.09 -14.13 7.03
N ALA A 85 7.09 -15.01 7.13
CA ALA A 85 5.69 -14.63 7.29
C ALA A 85 5.41 -13.80 8.56
N LYS A 86 6.12 -14.08 9.67
CA LYS A 86 6.01 -13.33 10.91
C LYS A 86 6.80 -12.03 10.88
N MET A 87 7.92 -12.00 10.15
CA MET A 87 8.74 -10.80 9.97
C MET A 87 8.11 -9.80 8.99
N GLY A 88 7.01 -10.17 8.32
CA GLY A 88 6.30 -9.28 7.41
C GLY A 88 7.12 -8.94 6.16
N ASN A 89 7.26 -7.64 5.87
CA ASN A 89 8.03 -7.15 4.72
C ASN A 89 9.41 -6.63 5.13
N LEU A 90 9.98 -7.16 6.22
CA LEU A 90 11.36 -6.82 6.62
C LEU A 90 12.29 -6.93 5.41
N LEU A 91 13.06 -5.87 5.15
CA LEU A 91 14.08 -5.82 4.12
C LEU A 91 15.46 -5.77 4.77
N ILE A 92 16.37 -6.66 4.34
CA ILE A 92 17.75 -6.71 4.83
C ILE A 92 18.67 -6.37 3.66
N PHE A 93 19.45 -5.29 3.80
CA PHE A 93 20.53 -4.98 2.87
C PHE A 93 21.85 -5.51 3.41
N ALA A 94 22.60 -6.19 2.54
CA ALA A 94 23.92 -6.72 2.86
C ALA A 94 24.91 -6.43 1.75
N PRO A 95 26.22 -6.32 2.07
CA PRO A 95 27.27 -6.11 1.08
C PRO A 95 27.39 -7.32 0.13
N GLU A 96 28.02 -7.09 -1.01
CA GLU A 96 28.37 -8.17 -1.93
C GLU A 96 29.19 -9.26 -1.22
N GLY A 97 28.88 -10.52 -1.50
CA GLY A 97 29.56 -11.67 -0.91
C GLY A 97 29.07 -12.06 0.50
N ALA A 98 28.07 -11.37 1.07
CA ALA A 98 27.49 -11.78 2.33
C ALA A 98 26.84 -13.16 2.25
N GLU A 99 27.10 -14.01 3.24
CA GLU A 99 26.46 -15.32 3.34
C GLU A 99 25.07 -15.22 3.96
N CYS A 100 24.09 -15.93 3.37
CA CYS A 100 22.70 -15.89 3.83
C CYS A 100 22.04 -17.27 3.75
N THR A 101 21.38 -17.68 4.84
CA THR A 101 20.50 -18.84 4.90
C THR A 101 19.06 -18.48 5.28
N TYR A 102 18.79 -17.19 5.49
CA TYR A 102 17.44 -16.68 5.78
C TYR A 102 16.65 -16.50 4.48
N GLU A 103 15.46 -17.08 4.40
CA GLU A 103 14.59 -17.07 3.22
C GLU A 103 13.63 -15.85 3.15
N GLY A 104 13.92 -14.78 3.88
CA GLY A 104 13.17 -13.52 3.82
C GLY A 104 13.64 -12.61 2.70
N ASN A 105 13.20 -11.34 2.74
CA ASN A 105 13.60 -10.35 1.74
C ASN A 105 15.02 -9.85 2.02
N VAL A 106 16.00 -10.41 1.33
CA VAL A 106 17.43 -10.07 1.49
C VAL A 106 18.02 -9.59 0.18
N VAL A 107 18.69 -8.43 0.22
CA VAL A 107 19.37 -7.78 -0.92
C VAL A 107 20.88 -7.87 -0.66
N ILE A 108 21.60 -8.62 -1.46
CA ILE A 108 23.06 -8.78 -1.37
C ILE A 108 23.72 -8.08 -2.56
N GLY A 109 24.61 -7.13 -2.30
CA GLY A 109 25.28 -6.40 -3.37
C GLY A 109 24.31 -5.64 -4.31
N GLY A 110 23.14 -5.23 -3.79
CA GLY A 110 22.12 -4.49 -4.54
C GLY A 110 21.12 -5.36 -5.31
N ILE A 111 21.23 -6.70 -5.23
CA ILE A 111 20.33 -7.62 -5.93
C ILE A 111 19.73 -8.63 -4.92
N ALA A 112 18.42 -8.85 -4.97
CA ALA A 112 17.72 -9.91 -4.27
C ALA A 112 17.40 -11.05 -5.25
N GLU A 113 17.53 -12.30 -4.81
CA GLU A 113 17.05 -13.45 -5.59
C GLU A 113 15.53 -13.47 -5.62
N LYS A 114 14.89 -13.18 -4.47
CA LYS A 114 13.45 -13.16 -4.34
C LYS A 114 13.00 -12.14 -3.32
N ILE A 115 11.92 -11.41 -3.65
CA ILE A 115 11.20 -10.52 -2.73
C ILE A 115 9.73 -10.94 -2.66
N THR A 116 9.22 -11.07 -1.45
CA THR A 116 7.78 -11.32 -1.23
C THR A 116 7.21 -10.22 -0.34
N LEU A 117 6.23 -9.48 -0.86
CA LEU A 117 5.57 -8.40 -0.16
C LEU A 117 4.12 -8.79 0.16
N THR A 118 3.66 -8.43 1.35
CA THR A 118 2.31 -8.72 1.84
C THR A 118 1.58 -7.42 2.17
N HIS A 119 0.34 -7.31 1.75
CA HIS A 119 -0.51 -6.16 2.04
C HIS A 119 -0.64 -5.88 3.55
N GLY A 120 -0.72 -4.59 3.90
CA GLY A 120 -0.93 -4.15 5.28
C GLY A 120 0.29 -4.31 6.20
N LYS A 121 1.41 -4.82 5.69
CA LYS A 121 2.70 -4.84 6.38
C LYS A 121 3.58 -3.73 5.85
N GLY A 122 4.18 -2.93 6.73
CA GLY A 122 5.07 -1.84 6.32
C GLY A 122 6.22 -2.34 5.43
N PHE A 123 6.63 -1.50 4.50
CA PHE A 123 7.77 -1.77 3.63
C PHE A 123 8.62 -0.51 3.49
N ARG A 124 9.92 -0.61 3.75
CA ARG A 124 10.86 0.50 3.68
C ARG A 124 12.06 0.12 2.83
N ALA A 125 12.17 0.75 1.65
CA ALA A 125 13.34 0.69 0.79
C ALA A 125 13.97 2.09 0.76
N PRO A 126 15.08 2.35 1.49
CA PRO A 126 15.71 3.66 1.55
C PRO A 126 16.38 4.06 0.24
N GLN A 127 16.75 3.08 -0.58
CA GLN A 127 17.37 3.22 -1.88
C GLN A 127 16.78 2.21 -2.87
N PRO A 128 16.86 2.46 -4.18
CA PRO A 128 16.45 1.47 -5.17
C PRO A 128 17.39 0.27 -5.15
N PHE A 129 16.86 -0.90 -5.52
CA PHE A 129 17.62 -2.13 -5.67
C PHE A 129 16.96 -3.00 -6.75
N LYS A 130 17.53 -4.17 -7.04
CA LYS A 130 16.97 -5.10 -8.02
C LYS A 130 16.49 -6.40 -7.34
N ALA A 131 15.48 -7.04 -7.90
CA ALA A 131 15.05 -8.38 -7.51
C ALA A 131 14.84 -9.25 -8.75
N LYS A 132 15.38 -10.47 -8.76
CA LYS A 132 15.16 -11.39 -9.89
C LYS A 132 13.71 -11.88 -9.95
N ASP A 133 13.09 -12.07 -8.81
CA ASP A 133 11.68 -12.44 -8.63
C ASP A 133 11.07 -11.53 -7.57
N ILE A 134 9.99 -10.82 -7.88
CA ILE A 134 9.21 -10.08 -6.89
C ILE A 134 7.74 -10.41 -7.00
N THR A 135 7.13 -10.71 -5.87
CA THR A 135 5.70 -10.97 -5.74
C THR A 135 5.10 -10.14 -4.61
N TYR A 136 4.03 -9.39 -4.91
CA TYR A 136 3.17 -8.80 -3.90
C TYR A 136 1.86 -9.58 -3.81
N LYS A 137 1.38 -9.79 -2.57
CA LYS A 137 0.22 -10.62 -2.25
C LYS A 137 -0.87 -9.82 -1.54
N ARG A 138 -2.10 -9.93 -2.03
CA ARG A 138 -3.25 -9.25 -1.41
C ARG A 138 -4.55 -10.03 -1.58
N ASN A 139 -5.34 -10.10 -0.51
CA ASN A 139 -6.75 -10.47 -0.57
C ASN A 139 -7.59 -9.21 -0.73
N PHE A 140 -8.43 -9.16 -1.76
CA PHE A 140 -9.39 -8.09 -1.97
C PHE A 140 -10.70 -8.50 -1.33
N SER A 141 -11.17 -7.71 -0.37
CA SER A 141 -12.33 -8.02 0.45
C SER A 141 -13.51 -7.08 0.22
N MET A 142 -13.30 -5.97 -0.49
CA MET A 142 -14.39 -5.08 -0.80
C MET A 142 -15.32 -5.68 -1.84
N TYR A 143 -16.58 -5.69 -1.50
CA TYR A 143 -17.63 -6.25 -2.33
C TYR A 143 -17.91 -5.32 -3.51
N SER A 144 -17.59 -5.77 -4.72
CA SER A 144 -17.96 -5.08 -5.96
C SER A 144 -19.42 -5.41 -6.35
N GLY A 145 -20.34 -5.14 -5.45
CA GLY A 145 -21.67 -5.74 -5.36
C GLY A 145 -22.65 -5.43 -6.48
N ASN A 146 -22.33 -4.57 -7.43
CA ASN A 146 -23.22 -4.31 -8.56
C ASN A 146 -22.41 -3.84 -9.77
N LYS A 147 -22.71 -4.42 -10.93
CA LYS A 147 -22.08 -4.05 -12.22
C LYS A 147 -22.24 -2.57 -12.58
N THR A 148 -23.12 -1.85 -11.88
CA THR A 148 -23.49 -0.47 -12.19
C THR A 148 -23.11 0.54 -11.09
N ASP A 149 -22.73 0.11 -9.90
CA ASP A 149 -22.39 1.02 -8.81
C ASP A 149 -20.86 1.23 -8.73
N ALA A 150 -20.43 2.47 -8.55
CA ALA A 150 -19.04 2.80 -8.26
C ALA A 150 -18.70 2.37 -6.82
N ALA A 151 -18.60 1.06 -6.60
CA ALA A 151 -18.35 0.43 -5.31
C ALA A 151 -17.28 -0.65 -5.43
N GLY A 152 -16.73 -1.08 -4.30
CA GLY A 152 -15.73 -2.14 -4.26
C GLY A 152 -14.33 -1.70 -4.69
N TRP A 153 -14.08 -0.41 -4.84
CA TRP A 153 -12.74 0.10 -5.14
C TRP A 153 -11.85 0.08 -3.90
N GLU A 154 -10.62 -0.35 -4.10
CA GLU A 154 -9.55 -0.30 -3.12
C GLU A 154 -8.36 0.45 -3.70
N ALA A 155 -7.59 1.17 -2.87
CA ALA A 155 -6.39 1.83 -3.32
C ALA A 155 -5.19 0.86 -3.32
N ILE A 156 -4.28 1.02 -4.28
CA ILE A 156 -3.08 0.20 -4.39
C ILE A 156 -1.92 1.00 -4.97
N ALA A 157 -0.70 0.73 -4.47
CA ALA A 157 0.54 1.18 -5.06
C ALA A 157 1.65 0.17 -4.77
N LEU A 158 2.50 -0.10 -5.75
CA LEU A 158 3.59 -1.06 -5.62
C LEU A 158 4.94 -0.42 -5.97
N PRO A 159 6.06 -0.84 -5.36
CA PRO A 159 7.37 -0.23 -5.60
C PRO A 159 8.07 -0.75 -6.86
N PHE A 160 7.36 -1.50 -7.70
CA PHE A 160 7.86 -2.10 -8.94
C PHE A 160 6.81 -2.08 -10.04
N ASP A 161 7.25 -2.15 -11.30
CA ASP A 161 6.38 -2.32 -12.46
C ASP A 161 5.82 -3.75 -12.48
N VAL A 162 4.51 -3.91 -12.48
CA VAL A 162 3.87 -5.23 -12.50
C VAL A 162 3.84 -5.78 -13.92
N GLN A 163 4.30 -7.02 -14.09
CA GLN A 163 4.30 -7.71 -15.38
C GLN A 163 3.10 -8.65 -15.52
N THR A 164 2.75 -9.36 -14.46
CA THR A 164 1.66 -10.34 -14.47
C THR A 164 0.79 -10.26 -13.21
N PHE A 165 -0.46 -10.68 -13.37
CA PHE A 165 -1.44 -10.79 -12.28
C PHE A 165 -1.99 -12.22 -12.30
N SER A 166 -2.16 -12.82 -11.14
CA SER A 166 -2.73 -14.16 -11.05
C SER A 166 -3.50 -14.40 -9.76
N ASN A 167 -4.34 -15.42 -9.79
CA ASN A 167 -5.06 -15.94 -8.64
C ASN A 167 -5.01 -17.46 -8.67
N GLU A 168 -4.78 -18.10 -7.54
CA GLU A 168 -4.62 -19.56 -7.48
C GLU A 168 -5.78 -20.34 -8.11
N LYS A 169 -7.02 -19.87 -7.92
CA LYS A 169 -8.22 -20.54 -8.41
C LYS A 169 -8.60 -20.17 -9.85
N LYS A 170 -8.26 -18.96 -10.28
CA LYS A 170 -8.71 -18.38 -11.56
C LYS A 170 -7.60 -18.30 -12.62
N GLY A 171 -6.35 -18.60 -12.24
CA GLY A 171 -5.21 -18.52 -13.13
C GLY A 171 -4.77 -17.09 -13.41
N GLU A 172 -4.36 -16.82 -14.65
CA GLU A 172 -3.93 -15.48 -15.06
C GLU A 172 -5.09 -14.49 -15.06
N LEU A 173 -4.80 -13.30 -14.53
CA LEU A 173 -5.71 -12.16 -14.51
C LEU A 173 -5.15 -11.05 -15.39
N ALA A 174 -6.01 -10.15 -15.87
CA ALA A 174 -5.57 -8.92 -16.51
C ALA A 174 -6.56 -7.77 -16.27
N PRO A 175 -6.08 -6.51 -16.29
CA PRO A 175 -6.97 -5.36 -16.28
C PRO A 175 -7.96 -5.40 -17.45
N PHE A 176 -9.18 -4.96 -17.20
CA PHE A 176 -10.20 -4.83 -18.22
C PHE A 176 -9.69 -3.99 -19.41
N ASN A 177 -10.02 -4.39 -20.62
CA ASN A 177 -9.52 -3.80 -21.89
C ASN A 177 -8.01 -3.97 -22.14
N SER A 178 -7.34 -4.90 -21.48
CA SER A 178 -5.91 -5.20 -21.72
C SER A 178 -5.63 -5.81 -23.11
N GLY A 179 -6.65 -6.31 -23.81
CA GLY A 179 -6.49 -7.04 -25.07
C GLY A 179 -5.97 -8.48 -24.90
N LYS A 180 -5.77 -8.97 -23.67
CA LYS A 180 -5.39 -10.35 -23.41
C LYS A 180 -6.61 -11.27 -23.50
N GLU A 181 -6.49 -12.34 -24.28
CA GLU A 181 -7.54 -13.37 -24.39
C GLU A 181 -7.34 -14.48 -23.36
N GLY A 182 -8.43 -15.11 -22.93
CA GLY A 182 -8.41 -16.27 -22.06
C GLY A 182 -8.12 -15.99 -20.57
N VAL A 183 -7.90 -14.73 -20.21
CA VAL A 183 -7.64 -14.30 -18.82
C VAL A 183 -8.90 -13.80 -18.14
N LYS A 184 -8.94 -13.79 -16.81
CA LYS A 184 -10.07 -13.23 -16.06
C LYS A 184 -9.84 -11.74 -15.78
N PRO A 185 -10.81 -10.88 -16.14
CA PRO A 185 -10.65 -9.44 -16.02
C PRO A 185 -10.90 -8.94 -14.59
N PHE A 186 -10.22 -7.84 -14.25
CA PHE A 186 -10.49 -6.99 -13.09
C PHE A 186 -10.39 -5.51 -13.50
N TRP A 187 -10.85 -4.60 -12.65
CA TRP A 187 -10.81 -3.17 -12.96
C TRP A 187 -9.62 -2.51 -12.30
N LEU A 188 -8.84 -1.79 -13.10
CA LEU A 188 -7.73 -0.96 -12.67
C LEU A 188 -7.92 0.44 -13.24
N ALA A 189 -7.73 1.46 -12.42
CA ALA A 189 -7.82 2.84 -12.87
C ALA A 189 -6.77 3.73 -12.19
N GLU A 190 -6.28 4.70 -12.94
CA GLU A 190 -5.40 5.75 -12.49
C GLU A 190 -6.15 7.07 -12.35
N MET A 191 -5.71 7.93 -11.43
CA MET A 191 -6.25 9.27 -11.30
C MET A 191 -5.68 10.19 -12.37
N THR A 192 -6.56 10.99 -12.99
CA THR A 192 -6.21 12.04 -13.96
C THR A 192 -6.66 13.40 -13.44
N THR A 193 -6.45 14.47 -14.22
CA THR A 193 -6.99 15.80 -13.88
C THR A 193 -8.50 15.79 -13.72
N ASP A 194 -9.18 14.98 -14.53
CA ASP A 194 -10.64 14.94 -14.61
C ASP A 194 -11.26 13.75 -13.83
N GLY A 195 -10.42 12.97 -13.09
CA GLY A 195 -10.79 11.88 -12.19
C GLY A 195 -10.12 10.55 -12.45
N PHE A 196 -10.86 9.43 -12.46
CA PHE A 196 -10.29 8.12 -12.65
C PHE A 196 -10.56 7.58 -14.05
N GLN A 197 -9.53 7.08 -14.72
CA GLN A 197 -9.62 6.44 -16.02
C GLN A 197 -9.04 5.03 -15.97
N HIS A 198 -9.64 4.10 -16.72
CA HIS A 198 -9.10 2.75 -16.83
C HIS A 198 -7.69 2.76 -17.40
N THR A 199 -6.86 1.91 -16.82
CA THR A 199 -5.50 1.65 -17.29
C THR A 199 -5.24 0.14 -17.32
N THR A 200 -4.25 -0.28 -18.11
CA THR A 200 -3.90 -1.69 -18.27
C THR A 200 -2.52 -2.03 -17.71
N ALA A 201 -1.82 -1.03 -17.18
CA ALA A 201 -0.47 -1.19 -16.63
C ALA A 201 -0.38 -0.59 -15.22
N MET A 202 0.40 -1.24 -14.37
CA MET A 202 0.79 -0.72 -13.06
C MET A 202 2.28 -0.39 -13.05
N LYS A 203 2.59 0.88 -12.81
CA LYS A 203 3.96 1.41 -12.72
C LYS A 203 4.39 1.58 -11.28
N ALA A 204 5.70 1.41 -11.05
CA ALA A 204 6.32 1.57 -9.74
C ALA A 204 5.97 2.91 -9.08
N ASN A 205 5.73 2.88 -7.77
CA ASN A 205 5.42 4.04 -6.92
C ASN A 205 4.23 4.90 -7.36
N THR A 206 3.43 4.40 -8.31
CA THR A 206 2.25 5.11 -8.84
C THR A 206 0.98 4.61 -8.14
N PRO A 207 0.13 5.49 -7.63
CA PRO A 207 -1.10 5.10 -6.96
C PRO A 207 -2.23 4.83 -7.95
N TYR A 208 -2.98 3.75 -7.72
CA TYR A 208 -4.14 3.32 -8.49
C TYR A 208 -5.32 3.04 -7.58
N ILE A 209 -6.50 2.91 -8.18
CA ILE A 209 -7.64 2.20 -7.59
C ILE A 209 -7.88 0.92 -8.38
N ILE A 210 -8.26 -0.12 -7.66
CA ILE A 210 -8.45 -1.47 -8.18
C ILE A 210 -9.74 -2.06 -7.61
N SER A 211 -10.48 -2.83 -8.42
CA SER A 211 -11.66 -3.56 -7.97
C SER A 211 -11.68 -4.95 -8.59
N MET A 212 -11.89 -5.97 -7.75
CA MET A 212 -12.02 -7.35 -8.19
C MET A 212 -13.48 -7.74 -8.29
N PRO A 213 -13.91 -8.46 -9.36
CA PRO A 213 -15.23 -9.05 -9.40
C PRO A 213 -15.30 -10.19 -8.37
N ASN A 214 -15.90 -9.93 -7.21
CA ASN A 214 -15.89 -10.84 -6.05
C ASN A 214 -17.26 -10.96 -5.37
N SER A 215 -18.34 -10.83 -6.10
CA SER A 215 -19.69 -10.92 -5.57
C SER A 215 -20.57 -11.93 -6.33
N ASP A 216 -21.69 -12.30 -5.72
CA ASP A 216 -22.71 -13.18 -6.35
C ASP A 216 -23.37 -12.57 -7.61
N SER A 217 -23.07 -11.29 -7.92
CA SER A 217 -23.50 -10.63 -9.16
C SER A 217 -22.70 -11.06 -10.39
N TYR A 218 -21.59 -11.79 -10.20
CA TYR A 218 -20.75 -12.31 -11.27
C TYR A 218 -20.91 -13.82 -11.37
N GLU A 219 -20.82 -14.34 -12.60
CA GLU A 219 -20.72 -15.78 -12.82
C GLU A 219 -19.45 -16.33 -12.12
N ASP A 220 -19.53 -17.57 -11.62
CA ASP A 220 -18.45 -18.19 -10.86
C ASP A 220 -17.10 -18.12 -11.56
N GLU A 221 -17.08 -18.20 -12.90
CA GLU A 221 -15.83 -18.12 -13.65
C GLU A 221 -15.13 -16.75 -13.56
N PHE A 222 -15.87 -15.67 -13.34
CA PHE A 222 -15.33 -14.30 -13.19
C PHE A 222 -15.19 -13.87 -11.73
N ASN A 223 -15.73 -14.63 -10.79
CA ASN A 223 -15.66 -14.29 -9.38
C ASN A 223 -14.26 -14.59 -8.82
N ILE A 224 -13.48 -13.55 -8.52
CA ILE A 224 -12.11 -13.63 -8.02
C ILE A 224 -12.13 -13.54 -6.49
N SER A 225 -11.89 -14.67 -5.84
CA SER A 225 -11.79 -14.76 -4.38
C SER A 225 -10.45 -15.32 -3.95
N GLY A 226 -9.99 -14.89 -2.76
CA GLY A 226 -8.70 -15.31 -2.22
C GLY A 226 -7.56 -14.41 -2.65
N GLU A 227 -6.34 -14.92 -2.52
CA GLU A 227 -5.12 -14.15 -2.75
C GLU A 227 -4.91 -13.87 -4.24
N VAL A 228 -4.63 -12.61 -4.55
CA VAL A 228 -4.19 -12.15 -5.87
C VAL A 228 -2.70 -11.82 -5.77
N LEU A 229 -1.95 -12.30 -6.75
CA LEU A 229 -0.51 -12.11 -6.88
C LEU A 229 -0.24 -11.07 -7.97
N PHE A 230 0.62 -10.12 -7.65
CA PHE A 230 1.19 -9.13 -8.55
C PHE A 230 2.66 -9.48 -8.67
N HIS A 231 3.12 -9.80 -9.86
CA HIS A 231 4.43 -10.41 -10.04
C HIS A 231 5.23 -9.75 -11.16
N ALA A 232 6.54 -9.74 -10.98
CA ALA A 232 7.51 -9.40 -12.00
C ALA A 232 8.79 -10.21 -11.79
N GLU A 233 9.43 -10.63 -12.88
CA GLU A 233 10.68 -11.36 -12.88
C GLU A 233 11.59 -10.91 -14.02
N ASP A 234 12.90 -10.93 -13.76
CA ASP A 234 13.93 -10.65 -14.75
C ASP A 234 15.28 -11.21 -14.26
N THR A 235 16.01 -11.89 -15.12
CA THR A 235 17.31 -12.50 -14.77
C THR A 235 18.36 -11.48 -14.34
N GLU A 236 18.32 -10.25 -14.90
CA GLU A 236 19.17 -9.12 -14.53
C GLU A 236 18.57 -8.29 -13.38
N GLY A 237 17.38 -8.65 -12.94
CA GLY A 237 16.63 -8.08 -11.84
C GLY A 237 15.71 -6.93 -12.24
N VAL A 238 14.44 -7.05 -11.84
CA VAL A 238 13.43 -5.99 -11.87
C VAL A 238 13.84 -4.87 -10.91
N GLU A 239 13.75 -3.63 -11.34
CA GLU A 239 14.03 -2.47 -10.49
C GLU A 239 12.91 -2.28 -9.45
N ILE A 240 13.30 -2.24 -8.18
CA ILE A 240 12.45 -1.86 -7.05
C ILE A 240 12.81 -0.42 -6.67
N LYS A 241 11.83 0.46 -6.74
CA LYS A 241 12.04 1.87 -6.41
C LYS A 241 12.15 2.09 -4.90
N ALA A 242 12.95 3.10 -4.53
CA ALA A 242 12.95 3.56 -3.14
C ALA A 242 11.56 4.06 -2.73
N THR A 243 11.21 3.85 -1.45
CA THR A 243 9.89 4.24 -0.90
C THR A 243 9.93 5.57 -0.15
N SER A 244 11.02 6.33 -0.31
CA SER A 244 11.12 7.68 0.26
C SER A 244 10.16 8.66 -0.42
N ASN A 245 9.70 9.67 0.30
CA ASN A 245 8.74 10.67 -0.21
C ASN A 245 9.16 11.36 -1.53
N LYS A 246 10.46 11.39 -1.84
CA LYS A 246 10.98 11.99 -3.07
C LYS A 246 10.76 11.10 -4.30
N GLU A 247 10.69 9.80 -4.10
CA GLU A 247 10.55 8.79 -5.15
C GLU A 247 9.09 8.40 -5.40
N LEU A 248 8.17 8.84 -4.53
CA LEU A 248 6.76 8.56 -4.67
C LEU A 248 6.14 9.39 -5.81
N VAL A 249 5.45 8.72 -6.71
CA VAL A 249 4.70 9.39 -7.78
C VAL A 249 3.41 9.96 -7.19
N ARG A 250 3.30 11.27 -7.17
CA ARG A 250 2.09 11.98 -6.74
C ARG A 250 1.27 12.34 -7.97
N ILE A 251 0.08 11.78 -8.09
CA ILE A 251 -0.80 12.10 -9.21
C ILE A 251 -1.63 13.34 -8.86
N GLU A 252 -1.50 14.36 -9.71
CA GLU A 252 -2.17 15.64 -9.53
C GLU A 252 -3.51 15.69 -10.30
N GLY A 253 -4.62 15.70 -9.60
CA GLY A 253 -5.91 16.09 -10.13
C GLY A 253 -6.15 17.60 -10.05
N SER A 254 -7.28 18.09 -10.54
CA SER A 254 -7.64 19.51 -10.52
C SER A 254 -7.68 20.10 -9.11
N ASN A 255 -8.25 19.39 -8.13
CA ASN A 255 -8.45 19.87 -6.77
C ASN A 255 -7.89 18.95 -5.66
N ARG A 256 -7.22 17.88 -6.04
CA ARG A 256 -6.70 16.84 -5.13
C ARG A 256 -5.41 16.22 -5.67
N ILE A 257 -4.68 15.56 -4.78
CA ILE A 257 -3.44 14.83 -5.10
C ILE A 257 -3.58 13.43 -4.54
N MET A 258 -3.29 12.41 -5.34
CA MET A 258 -3.24 11.02 -4.88
C MET A 258 -1.80 10.63 -4.55
N VAL A 259 -1.60 10.05 -3.37
CA VAL A 259 -0.29 9.75 -2.80
C VAL A 259 -0.22 8.28 -2.41
N PRO A 260 0.78 7.52 -2.89
CA PRO A 260 0.99 6.13 -2.50
C PRO A 260 1.56 6.02 -1.08
N VAL A 261 1.38 4.85 -0.44
CA VAL A 261 1.76 4.59 0.95
C VAL A 261 2.46 3.24 1.08
N TYR A 262 3.60 3.21 1.78
CA TYR A 262 4.34 1.98 2.10
C TYR A 262 4.52 1.75 3.60
N GLU A 263 4.22 2.74 4.40
CA GLU A 263 4.12 2.65 5.87
C GLU A 263 2.78 3.25 6.28
N THR A 264 2.23 2.84 7.43
CA THR A 264 0.92 3.33 7.88
C THR A 264 0.89 4.86 7.97
N VAL A 265 -0.07 5.47 7.31
CA VAL A 265 -0.38 6.90 7.46
C VAL A 265 -1.59 7.02 8.37
N PHE A 266 -1.40 7.61 9.54
CA PHE A 266 -2.48 7.80 10.50
C PHE A 266 -3.52 8.78 9.96
N LYS A 267 -4.79 8.52 10.25
CA LYS A 267 -5.89 9.40 9.89
C LYS A 267 -5.68 10.81 10.43
N HIS A 268 -5.95 11.78 9.60
CA HIS A 268 -5.81 13.20 9.90
C HIS A 268 -6.73 14.03 8.99
N ASP A 269 -6.99 15.28 9.33
CA ASP A 269 -7.87 16.17 8.55
C ASP A 269 -7.39 16.49 7.14
N THR A 270 -6.15 16.18 6.81
CA THR A 270 -5.61 16.30 5.44
C THR A 270 -5.63 14.99 4.67
N VAL A 271 -5.97 13.86 5.32
CA VAL A 271 -5.90 12.50 4.75
C VAL A 271 -7.31 12.01 4.41
N TYR A 272 -7.51 11.64 3.15
CA TYR A 272 -8.75 11.04 2.67
C TYR A 272 -8.47 9.58 2.31
N ALA A 273 -9.06 8.65 3.03
CA ALA A 273 -8.97 7.22 2.79
C ALA A 273 -10.24 6.68 2.13
N ILE A 274 -10.12 5.65 1.30
CA ILE A 274 -11.30 4.94 0.74
C ILE A 274 -12.12 4.35 1.89
N ASN A 275 -13.44 4.52 1.83
CA ASN A 275 -14.36 3.96 2.81
C ASN A 275 -14.45 2.43 2.68
N THR A 276 -14.27 1.73 3.78
CA THR A 276 -14.36 0.26 3.88
C THR A 276 -15.71 -0.24 4.36
N ALA A 277 -16.57 0.67 4.79
CA ALA A 277 -17.94 0.44 5.18
C ALA A 277 -18.82 1.52 4.56
N THR A 278 -20.13 1.31 4.54
CA THR A 278 -21.08 2.33 4.07
C THR A 278 -20.89 3.64 4.85
N TYR A 279 -20.73 4.73 4.13
CA TYR A 279 -20.56 6.08 4.67
C TYR A 279 -21.62 7.00 4.06
N GLU A 280 -22.51 7.56 4.86
CA GLU A 280 -23.62 8.48 4.45
C GLU A 280 -24.45 7.88 3.30
N ASN A 281 -24.71 6.82 2.94
CA ASN A 281 -25.35 6.16 1.78
C ASN A 281 -24.39 5.83 0.61
N ILE A 282 -23.09 6.01 0.79
CA ILE A 282 -22.09 5.60 -0.20
C ILE A 282 -21.63 4.18 0.17
N ALA A 283 -21.75 3.27 -0.77
CA ALA A 283 -21.30 1.90 -0.61
C ALA A 283 -19.77 1.81 -0.33
N PRO A 284 -19.29 0.73 0.32
CA PRO A 284 -17.87 0.52 0.52
C PRO A 284 -17.09 0.63 -0.80
N GLY A 285 -15.94 1.32 -0.78
CA GLY A 285 -15.14 1.56 -1.97
C GLY A 285 -15.72 2.59 -2.94
N GLY A 286 -16.71 3.39 -2.52
CA GLY A 286 -17.35 4.40 -3.38
C GLY A 286 -16.79 5.82 -3.23
N ALA A 287 -16.01 6.09 -2.19
CA ALA A 287 -15.46 7.43 -1.95
C ALA A 287 -14.18 7.42 -1.12
N PHE A 288 -13.38 8.45 -1.32
CA PHE A 288 -12.32 8.86 -0.39
C PHE A 288 -12.90 9.82 0.65
N VAL A 289 -12.84 9.47 1.92
CA VAL A 289 -13.45 10.22 3.03
C VAL A 289 -12.37 10.77 3.95
N ARG A 290 -12.53 12.03 4.33
CA ARG A 290 -11.58 12.77 5.17
C ARG A 290 -11.55 12.21 6.59
N ASN A 291 -10.33 12.02 7.15
CA ASN A 291 -10.08 11.60 8.53
C ASN A 291 -10.85 10.32 8.95
N LEU A 292 -11.11 9.43 7.99
CA LEU A 292 -11.96 8.27 8.22
C LEU A 292 -11.24 7.16 8.99
N ARG A 293 -10.09 6.74 8.48
CA ARG A 293 -9.29 5.63 8.99
C ARG A 293 -7.81 5.83 8.66
N ASP A 294 -6.97 5.06 9.29
CA ASP A 294 -5.58 4.95 8.91
C ASP A 294 -5.47 4.33 7.52
N VAL A 295 -4.51 4.81 6.73
CA VAL A 295 -4.19 4.26 5.40
C VAL A 295 -3.12 3.19 5.58
N GLN A 296 -3.40 1.99 5.10
CA GLN A 296 -2.51 0.86 5.27
C GLN A 296 -1.38 0.85 4.24
N PRO A 297 -0.24 0.23 4.55
CA PRO A 297 0.85 0.03 3.59
C PRO A 297 0.36 -0.61 2.29
N PHE A 298 0.89 -0.13 1.16
CA PHE A 298 0.49 -0.46 -0.21
C PHE A 298 -0.89 0.04 -0.64
N GLU A 299 -1.51 0.93 0.14
CA GLU A 299 -2.65 1.71 -0.31
C GLU A 299 -2.21 3.07 -0.88
N ALA A 300 -3.19 3.92 -1.13
CA ALA A 300 -3.01 5.33 -1.44
C ALA A 300 -4.13 6.17 -0.81
N TYR A 301 -3.87 7.45 -0.64
CA TYR A 301 -4.84 8.40 -0.10
C TYR A 301 -4.87 9.68 -0.93
N LEU A 302 -5.92 10.47 -0.75
CA LEU A 302 -6.00 11.80 -1.35
C LEU A 302 -5.64 12.88 -0.34
N ILE A 303 -5.05 13.96 -0.87
CA ILE A 303 -4.87 15.25 -0.19
C ILE A 303 -5.66 16.29 -0.99
N SER A 304 -6.46 17.12 -0.30
CA SER A 304 -7.11 18.26 -0.93
C SER A 304 -6.11 19.37 -1.24
N LYS A 305 -6.20 19.99 -2.40
CA LYS A 305 -5.49 21.24 -2.73
C LYS A 305 -6.14 22.48 -2.08
N LYS A 306 -7.37 22.35 -1.58
CA LYS A 306 -8.06 23.40 -0.85
C LYS A 306 -7.62 23.44 0.62
N ALA A 307 -7.64 24.61 1.22
CA ALA A 307 -7.42 24.74 2.66
C ALA A 307 -8.46 23.90 3.45
N ILE A 308 -8.06 23.37 4.62
CA ILE A 308 -8.87 22.41 5.41
C ILE A 308 -10.29 22.96 5.67
N VAL A 309 -10.43 24.26 5.94
CA VAL A 309 -11.73 24.91 6.20
C VAL A 309 -12.69 24.88 5.01
N ASN A 310 -12.14 24.78 3.79
CA ASN A 310 -12.89 24.77 2.53
C ASN A 310 -12.80 23.43 1.80
N ALA A 311 -12.10 22.45 2.38
CA ALA A 311 -11.95 21.14 1.78
C ALA A 311 -13.24 20.31 1.97
N PRO A 312 -13.68 19.56 0.96
CA PRO A 312 -14.88 18.73 1.07
C PRO A 312 -14.70 17.63 2.13
N LYS A 313 -15.80 17.09 2.64
CA LYS A 313 -15.75 15.92 3.54
C LYS A 313 -15.32 14.66 2.82
N LEU A 314 -15.61 14.55 1.53
CA LEU A 314 -15.30 13.36 0.73
C LEU A 314 -15.08 13.73 -0.75
N TYR A 315 -14.43 12.81 -1.46
CA TYR A 315 -14.34 12.78 -2.91
C TYR A 315 -14.95 11.47 -3.41
N SER A 316 -16.04 11.53 -4.15
CA SER A 316 -16.66 10.35 -4.74
C SER A 316 -15.75 9.74 -5.82
N ILE A 317 -15.73 8.42 -5.88
CA ILE A 317 -15.17 7.68 -7.01
C ILE A 317 -16.32 7.51 -8.01
N GLY A 318 -16.57 8.51 -8.85
CA GLY A 318 -17.64 8.50 -9.84
C GLY A 318 -17.46 7.41 -10.91
N GLY A 319 -18.32 7.40 -11.92
CA GLY A 319 -18.21 6.48 -13.06
C GLY A 319 -16.82 6.57 -13.71
N ILE A 320 -16.16 5.44 -13.88
CA ILE A 320 -14.85 5.37 -14.49
C ILE A 320 -15.01 5.22 -16.01
N GLY A 321 -14.36 6.10 -16.78
CA GLY A 321 -14.40 6.05 -18.24
C GLY A 321 -15.40 6.97 -18.92
N GLY A 322 -16.09 7.83 -18.20
CA GLY A 322 -16.97 8.87 -18.72
C GLY A 322 -17.31 9.88 -17.64
N GLU A 323 -17.22 11.13 -17.96
CA GLU A 323 -17.54 12.34 -17.22
C GLU A 323 -17.60 12.19 -15.69
N ILE A 324 -16.58 12.70 -15.02
CA ILE A 324 -16.62 12.84 -13.58
C ILE A 324 -17.51 14.00 -13.26
N THR A 325 -18.69 13.66 -12.92
CA THR A 325 -19.45 14.52 -12.04
C THR A 325 -18.87 14.33 -10.62
N GLY A 326 -17.72 14.93 -10.36
CA GLY A 326 -17.33 15.25 -9.00
C GLY A 326 -18.35 16.22 -8.49
N ILE A 327 -19.43 15.73 -7.91
CA ILE A 327 -20.21 16.55 -6.99
C ILE A 327 -19.29 16.69 -5.79
N GLU A 328 -18.52 17.78 -5.76
CA GLU A 328 -18.04 18.30 -4.51
C GLU A 328 -19.30 18.45 -3.68
N ALA A 329 -19.38 17.69 -2.58
CA ALA A 329 -20.41 17.96 -1.61
C ALA A 329 -20.21 19.42 -1.20
N LEU A 330 -21.02 20.30 -1.75
CA LEU A 330 -21.04 21.69 -1.35
C LEU A 330 -21.25 21.70 0.15
N PRO A 331 -20.61 22.61 0.89
CA PRO A 331 -20.76 22.68 2.34
C PRO A 331 -22.26 22.60 2.66
N SER A 332 -22.63 21.70 3.56
CA SER A 332 -24.04 21.45 3.95
C SER A 332 -24.83 22.72 4.34
N ASP A 333 -24.10 23.78 4.61
CA ASP A 333 -24.62 25.07 5.05
C ASP A 333 -25.05 26.00 3.89
N ALA A 334 -24.63 25.73 2.64
CA ALA A 334 -24.95 26.57 1.49
C ALA A 334 -26.31 26.24 0.84
N TRP A 335 -26.88 25.05 1.12
CA TRP A 335 -28.06 24.55 0.41
C TRP A 335 -29.12 23.98 1.37
N ASN A 336 -29.48 24.73 2.39
CA ASN A 336 -30.52 24.35 3.34
C ASN A 336 -31.65 23.54 2.66
N GLY A 337 -31.61 22.21 2.73
CA GLY A 337 -32.66 21.33 2.25
C GLY A 337 -32.67 21.00 0.75
N ILE A 338 -31.54 21.17 0.02
CA ILE A 338 -31.42 20.72 -1.37
C ILE A 338 -30.34 19.62 -1.44
N GLU A 339 -30.72 18.46 -1.95
CA GLU A 339 -29.80 17.38 -2.34
C GLU A 339 -29.68 17.36 -3.87
N ILE A 340 -28.46 17.46 -4.39
CA ILE A 340 -28.18 17.35 -5.82
C ILE A 340 -27.21 16.19 -6.02
N TYR A 341 -27.59 15.20 -6.85
CA TYR A 341 -26.73 14.08 -7.19
C TYR A 341 -27.01 13.58 -8.60
N VAL A 342 -26.02 12.98 -9.23
CA VAL A 342 -26.17 12.32 -10.52
C VAL A 342 -26.18 10.82 -10.31
N ARG A 343 -27.16 10.14 -10.88
CA ARG A 343 -27.27 8.68 -10.89
C ARG A 343 -27.58 8.21 -12.28
N TYR A 344 -26.76 7.30 -12.82
CA TYR A 344 -26.89 6.77 -14.19
C TYR A 344 -26.93 7.86 -15.29
N GLY A 345 -26.13 8.91 -15.15
CA GLY A 345 -26.13 10.03 -16.09
C GLY A 345 -27.34 10.96 -15.98
N VAL A 346 -28.21 10.75 -15.00
CA VAL A 346 -29.38 11.59 -14.75
C VAL A 346 -29.11 12.45 -13.50
N LEU A 347 -29.28 13.75 -13.65
CA LEU A 347 -29.19 14.72 -12.56
C LEU A 347 -30.47 14.62 -11.72
N TYR A 348 -30.31 14.29 -10.44
CA TYR A 348 -31.39 14.30 -9.43
C TYR A 348 -31.23 15.51 -8.55
N ILE A 349 -32.32 16.23 -8.37
CA ILE A 349 -32.40 17.38 -7.47
C ILE A 349 -33.56 17.12 -6.54
N LYS A 350 -33.28 16.98 -5.25
CA LYS A 350 -34.25 16.74 -4.22
C LYS A 350 -34.28 17.95 -3.27
N SER A 351 -35.45 18.50 -3.00
CA SER A 351 -35.64 19.64 -2.13
C SER A 351 -36.70 19.33 -1.07
N ASP A 352 -36.49 19.81 0.12
CA ASP A 352 -37.44 19.74 1.26
C ASP A 352 -38.68 20.66 1.10
N ARG A 353 -38.63 21.58 0.12
CA ARG A 353 -39.71 22.54 -0.20
C ARG A 353 -39.65 22.97 -1.66
N GLU A 354 -40.70 23.56 -2.15
CA GLU A 354 -40.76 24.09 -3.50
C GLU A 354 -39.72 25.22 -3.71
N ARG A 355 -38.90 25.13 -4.75
CA ARG A 355 -37.84 26.08 -5.10
C ARG A 355 -37.71 26.19 -6.62
N THR A 356 -37.33 27.38 -7.10
CA THR A 356 -36.95 27.59 -8.49
C THR A 356 -35.44 27.30 -8.64
N LEU A 357 -35.08 26.50 -9.60
CA LEU A 357 -33.69 26.08 -9.86
C LEU A 357 -33.36 26.42 -11.32
N SER A 358 -32.25 27.11 -11.52
CA SER A 358 -31.71 27.39 -12.86
C SER A 358 -30.46 26.55 -13.07
N ILE A 359 -30.43 25.80 -14.15
CA ILE A 359 -29.29 24.94 -14.53
C ILE A 359 -28.64 25.58 -15.76
N TYR A 360 -27.34 25.85 -15.67
CA TYR A 360 -26.54 26.40 -16.75
C TYR A 360 -25.50 25.38 -17.17
N ASP A 361 -25.20 25.31 -18.45
CA ASP A 361 -24.03 24.56 -18.94
C ASP A 361 -22.76 25.42 -18.82
N THR A 362 -21.60 24.86 -19.21
CA THR A 362 -20.32 25.56 -19.15
C THR A 362 -20.17 26.71 -20.15
N ALA A 363 -21.17 26.94 -20.97
CA ALA A 363 -21.20 28.03 -21.95
C ALA A 363 -22.09 29.22 -21.50
N GLY A 364 -22.77 29.14 -20.33
CA GLY A 364 -23.56 30.20 -19.69
C GLY A 364 -25.04 29.95 -19.72
#